data_fab490ce7ab189633db845fea3b7cd4f
#
_entry.id   fab490ce7ab189633db845fea3b7cd4f
#
_cell.length_a   1.000
_cell.length_b   1.000
_cell.length_c   1.000
_cell.angle_alpha   90.00
_cell.angle_beta   90.00
_cell.angle_gamma   90.00
#
_symmetry.space_group_name_H-M   'P 1'
#
loop_
_entity.id
_entity.type
_entity.pdbx_description
1 polymer ?
#
loop_
_entity_poly.entity_id
_entity_poly.type
_entity_poly.pdbx_seq_one_letter_code
_entity_poly.pdbx_strand_id
1 'polypeptide(L)'
;MKKLLAILLTLAMLVPMCGFAEESAPGATRTVIFLKDFNAKVLGADIDEAEEKAVNDFLDALRVIVYQQGTTSAAYEVTLNDQPIVDYAVQFSGADVYVSSDLLGETLYLNLDEDMQHFGELVYRQQLSQRGLTAEVINETVSSGYYAEQIAQVGQMGAMTAKVLKNPLFTENVQAEEVLNSLVAIDFTEMQRRLAEYQPSMTIDPVTEQLEGCDPVIQVCTFTLTNEQLVNRLAILLETAMQVPVVQNFADLAADYDNLMQFMSQTTTEE
;
A
#
# COMPACT_ATOMS: atom_id res chain seq x y z
N MET A 1 -14.51 -13.83 0.88
CA MET A 1 -14.78 -12.59 0.15
C MET A 1 -14.14 -11.35 0.76
N LYS A 2 -14.38 -10.99 2.07
CA LYS A 2 -13.80 -9.78 2.70
C LYS A 2 -12.26 -9.72 2.64
N LYS A 3 -11.55 -10.83 2.91
CA LYS A 3 -10.08 -10.91 2.81
C LYS A 3 -9.56 -10.76 1.39
N LEU A 4 -10.28 -11.30 0.40
CA LEU A 4 -9.92 -11.20 -1.02
C LEU A 4 -10.09 -9.77 -1.54
N LEU A 5 -11.18 -9.09 -1.15
CA LEU A 5 -11.41 -7.69 -1.47
C LEU A 5 -10.35 -6.78 -0.81
N ALA A 6 -9.95 -7.08 0.42
CA ALA A 6 -8.87 -6.37 1.10
C ALA A 6 -7.53 -6.54 0.37
N ILE A 7 -7.19 -7.76 -0.08
CA ILE A 7 -5.97 -8.04 -0.85
C ILE A 7 -6.01 -7.29 -2.19
N LEU A 8 -7.14 -7.29 -2.90
CA LEU A 8 -7.31 -6.56 -4.16
C LEU A 8 -7.19 -5.04 -3.97
N LEU A 9 -7.80 -4.49 -2.92
CA LEU A 9 -7.67 -3.08 -2.56
C LEU A 9 -6.24 -2.72 -2.15
N THR A 10 -5.58 -3.58 -1.39
CA THR A 10 -4.17 -3.37 -1.00
C THR A 10 -3.24 -3.43 -2.21
N LEU A 11 -3.45 -4.40 -3.13
CA LEU A 11 -2.74 -4.46 -4.41
C LEU A 11 -3.02 -3.22 -5.26
N ALA A 12 -4.26 -2.75 -5.33
CA ALA A 12 -4.64 -1.54 -6.06
C ALA A 12 -3.97 -0.28 -5.49
N MET A 13 -3.79 -0.22 -4.16
CA MET A 13 -3.07 0.89 -3.51
C MET A 13 -1.54 0.80 -3.68
N LEU A 14 -0.98 -0.41 -3.82
CA LEU A 14 0.46 -0.61 -4.01
C LEU A 14 0.93 -0.42 -5.45
N VAL A 15 0.05 -0.58 -6.45
CA VAL A 15 0.40 -0.49 -7.88
C VAL A 15 0.87 0.89 -8.33
N PRO A 16 0.38 2.02 -7.83
CA PRO A 16 0.95 3.32 -8.15
C PRO A 16 2.45 3.42 -7.87
N MET A 17 2.97 2.56 -6.99
CA MET A 17 4.36 2.58 -6.56
C MET A 17 5.28 1.68 -7.40
N CYS A 18 4.74 0.79 -8.23
CA CYS A 18 5.51 -0.17 -9.04
C CYS A 18 5.39 0.15 -10.54
N GLY A 19 5.72 1.38 -10.96
CA GLY A 19 5.58 1.90 -12.31
C GLY A 19 5.99 0.97 -13.47
N PHE A 20 5.06 0.12 -13.90
CA PHE A 20 5.09 -0.51 -15.22
C PHE A 20 3.90 0.02 -16.02
N ALA A 21 4.17 0.92 -16.95
CA ALA A 21 3.15 1.69 -17.61
C ALA A 21 3.23 1.60 -19.14
N GLU A 22 2.08 1.39 -19.77
CA GLU A 22 1.85 1.83 -21.14
C GLU A 22 1.59 3.35 -21.13
N GLU A 23 2.42 4.13 -21.82
CA GLU A 23 2.25 5.58 -21.95
C GLU A 23 0.96 5.88 -22.71
N SER A 24 -0.05 6.44 -22.04
CA SER A 24 -1.29 6.88 -22.67
C SER A 24 -1.43 8.41 -22.83
N ALA A 25 -0.59 9.20 -22.19
CA ALA A 25 -0.44 10.65 -22.36
C ALA A 25 0.91 11.12 -21.79
N PRO A 26 1.48 12.27 -22.16
CA PRO A 26 2.70 12.76 -21.56
C PRO A 26 2.56 12.88 -20.03
N GLY A 27 3.27 12.02 -19.30
CA GLY A 27 3.28 12.01 -17.82
C GLY A 27 2.13 11.27 -17.13
N ALA A 28 1.24 10.57 -17.86
CA ALA A 28 0.21 9.72 -17.26
C ALA A 28 0.48 8.24 -17.53
N THR A 29 0.26 7.40 -16.53
CA THR A 29 0.40 5.95 -16.61
C THR A 29 -0.96 5.28 -16.46
N ARG A 30 -1.18 4.18 -17.19
CA ARG A 30 -2.36 3.33 -17.06
C ARG A 30 -1.92 1.92 -16.68
N THR A 31 -2.37 1.45 -15.53
CA THR A 31 -2.07 0.11 -15.04
C THR A 31 -3.37 -0.68 -14.94
N VAL A 32 -3.37 -1.90 -15.45
CA VAL A 32 -4.52 -2.81 -15.32
C VAL A 32 -4.12 -3.97 -14.43
N ILE A 33 -4.87 -4.16 -13.35
CA ILE A 33 -4.68 -5.24 -12.38
C ILE A 33 -5.81 -6.25 -12.56
N PHE A 34 -5.44 -7.49 -12.69
CA PHE A 34 -6.38 -8.61 -12.70
C PHE A 34 -5.74 -9.84 -12.06
N LEU A 35 -6.56 -10.72 -11.54
CA LEU A 35 -6.15 -12.01 -11.01
C LEU A 35 -6.62 -13.09 -11.97
N LYS A 36 -5.72 -14.00 -12.28
CA LYS A 36 -5.98 -15.15 -13.14
C LYS A 36 -5.54 -16.44 -12.45
N ASP A 37 -6.29 -17.50 -12.66
CA ASP A 37 -5.98 -18.84 -12.13
C ASP A 37 -5.72 -18.82 -10.59
N PHE A 38 -6.59 -18.13 -9.86
CA PHE A 38 -6.43 -17.96 -8.41
C PHE A 38 -6.76 -19.25 -7.66
N ASN A 39 -5.82 -19.71 -6.82
CA ASN A 39 -6.00 -20.87 -5.97
C ASN A 39 -6.35 -20.47 -4.54
N ALA A 40 -7.63 -20.48 -4.20
CA ALA A 40 -8.13 -20.09 -2.89
C ALA A 40 -7.64 -21.03 -1.75
N LYS A 41 -7.29 -22.29 -2.07
CA LYS A 41 -6.75 -23.26 -1.08
C LYS A 41 -5.41 -22.83 -0.52
N VAL A 42 -4.61 -22.08 -1.29
CA VAL A 42 -3.33 -21.50 -0.81
C VAL A 42 -3.57 -20.53 0.35
N LEU A 43 -4.73 -19.89 0.43
CA LEU A 43 -5.12 -19.01 1.53
C LEU A 43 -5.81 -19.75 2.68
N GLY A 44 -5.82 -21.09 2.67
CA GLY A 44 -6.49 -21.90 3.69
C GLY A 44 -8.01 -21.89 3.61
N ALA A 45 -8.58 -21.55 2.44
CA ALA A 45 -10.02 -21.64 2.23
C ALA A 45 -10.41 -23.09 1.94
N ASP A 46 -11.37 -23.61 2.72
CA ASP A 46 -12.00 -24.90 2.45
C ASP A 46 -13.22 -24.65 1.53
N ILE A 47 -12.95 -24.72 0.22
CA ILE A 47 -13.96 -24.50 -0.83
C ILE A 47 -13.95 -25.68 -1.79
N ASP A 48 -15.14 -26.04 -2.31
CA ASP A 48 -15.27 -27.09 -3.30
C ASP A 48 -14.88 -26.60 -4.72
N GLU A 49 -14.82 -27.53 -5.69
CA GLU A 49 -14.43 -27.21 -7.07
C GLU A 49 -15.40 -26.25 -7.77
N ALA A 50 -16.70 -26.31 -7.44
CA ALA A 50 -17.70 -25.43 -8.03
C ALA A 50 -17.58 -24.01 -7.49
N GLU A 51 -17.32 -23.87 -6.18
CA GLU A 51 -17.04 -22.60 -5.53
C GLU A 51 -15.71 -21.99 -6.04
N GLU A 52 -14.66 -22.81 -6.16
CA GLU A 52 -13.36 -22.37 -6.70
C GLU A 52 -13.50 -21.86 -8.13
N LYS A 53 -14.28 -22.60 -8.97
CA LYS A 53 -14.58 -22.15 -10.33
C LYS A 53 -15.36 -20.84 -10.35
N ALA A 54 -16.38 -20.69 -9.52
CA ALA A 54 -17.17 -19.47 -9.46
C ALA A 54 -16.34 -18.25 -9.00
N VAL A 55 -15.41 -18.45 -8.06
CA VAL A 55 -14.45 -17.43 -7.64
C VAL A 55 -13.53 -17.04 -8.80
N ASN A 56 -12.98 -18.02 -9.51
CA ASN A 56 -12.11 -17.76 -10.66
C ASN A 56 -12.85 -17.07 -11.80
N ASP A 57 -14.05 -17.51 -12.15
CA ASP A 57 -14.90 -16.87 -13.20
C ASP A 57 -15.19 -15.39 -12.85
N PHE A 58 -15.42 -15.09 -11.56
CA PHE A 58 -15.58 -13.71 -11.07
C PHE A 58 -14.29 -12.90 -11.17
N LEU A 59 -13.16 -13.46 -10.72
CA LEU A 59 -11.86 -12.77 -10.74
C LEU A 59 -11.35 -12.56 -12.18
N ASP A 60 -11.60 -13.50 -13.07
CA ASP A 60 -11.29 -13.37 -14.50
C ASP A 60 -12.09 -12.24 -15.18
N ALA A 61 -13.29 -11.95 -14.68
CA ALA A 61 -14.12 -10.86 -15.17
C ALA A 61 -13.80 -9.49 -14.53
N LEU A 62 -13.17 -9.50 -13.36
CA LEU A 62 -12.87 -8.29 -12.59
C LEU A 62 -11.56 -7.65 -13.05
N ARG A 63 -11.58 -6.33 -13.27
CA ARG A 63 -10.38 -5.51 -13.54
C ARG A 63 -10.39 -4.32 -12.62
N VAL A 64 -9.20 -3.95 -12.14
CA VAL A 64 -8.95 -2.65 -11.51
C VAL A 64 -8.00 -1.89 -12.42
N ILE A 65 -8.46 -0.78 -12.93
CA ILE A 65 -7.68 0.09 -13.81
C ILE A 65 -7.26 1.31 -13.00
N VAL A 66 -5.97 1.58 -13.00
CA VAL A 66 -5.39 2.73 -12.29
C VAL A 66 -4.81 3.67 -13.32
N TYR A 67 -5.27 4.90 -13.33
CA TYR A 67 -4.68 5.99 -14.08
C TYR A 67 -3.94 6.87 -13.09
N GLN A 68 -2.66 7.08 -13.31
CA GLN A 68 -1.82 7.86 -12.40
C GLN A 68 -1.11 8.98 -13.15
N GLN A 69 -1.11 10.17 -12.55
CA GLN A 69 -0.35 11.31 -13.05
C GLN A 69 0.53 11.84 -11.91
N GLY A 70 1.83 11.59 -12.02
CA GLY A 70 2.74 11.80 -10.91
C GLY A 70 2.43 10.89 -9.72
N THR A 71 2.82 11.29 -8.53
CA THR A 71 2.54 10.57 -7.28
C THR A 71 1.35 11.13 -6.50
N THR A 72 0.87 12.30 -6.90
CA THR A 72 -0.16 13.07 -6.16
C THR A 72 -1.57 12.94 -6.73
N SER A 73 -1.74 12.30 -7.87
CA SER A 73 -3.05 12.15 -8.50
C SER A 73 -3.22 10.75 -9.08
N ALA A 74 -4.30 10.09 -8.70
CA ALA A 74 -4.69 8.79 -9.22
C ALA A 74 -6.20 8.69 -9.42
N ALA A 75 -6.60 8.06 -10.53
CA ALA A 75 -7.98 7.66 -10.75
C ALA A 75 -8.06 6.14 -10.86
N TYR A 76 -9.11 5.60 -10.30
CA TYR A 76 -9.36 4.16 -10.22
C TYR A 76 -10.70 3.84 -10.85
N GLU A 77 -10.71 2.83 -11.68
CA GLU A 77 -11.91 2.29 -12.28
C GLU A 77 -11.98 0.79 -12.00
N VAL A 78 -13.07 0.32 -11.43
CA VAL A 78 -13.32 -1.11 -11.24
C VAL A 78 -14.33 -1.54 -12.29
N THR A 79 -13.95 -2.51 -13.11
CA THR A 79 -14.83 -3.07 -14.15
C THR A 79 -15.12 -4.53 -13.90
N LEU A 80 -16.31 -4.97 -14.30
CA LEU A 80 -16.70 -6.39 -14.36
C LEU A 80 -17.20 -6.69 -15.77
N ASN A 81 -16.58 -7.64 -16.45
CA ASN A 81 -16.82 -7.91 -17.86
C ASN A 81 -16.71 -6.64 -18.72
N ASP A 82 -15.68 -5.85 -18.50
CA ASP A 82 -15.41 -4.57 -19.18
C ASP A 82 -16.51 -3.49 -18.99
N GLN A 83 -17.44 -3.70 -18.06
CA GLN A 83 -18.42 -2.69 -17.68
C GLN A 83 -17.98 -2.00 -16.39
N PRO A 84 -17.93 -0.66 -16.35
CA PRO A 84 -17.56 0.07 -15.13
C PRO A 84 -18.60 -0.16 -14.03
N ILE A 85 -18.12 -0.47 -12.82
CA ILE A 85 -18.95 -0.64 -11.63
C ILE A 85 -18.77 0.55 -10.69
N VAL A 86 -17.52 0.95 -10.50
CA VAL A 86 -17.12 2.03 -9.60
C VAL A 86 -15.93 2.74 -10.22
N ASP A 87 -16.00 4.05 -10.19
CA ASP A 87 -14.86 4.93 -10.46
C ASP A 87 -14.66 5.87 -9.29
N TYR A 88 -13.44 6.24 -9.03
CA TYR A 88 -13.09 7.35 -8.15
C TYR A 88 -11.72 7.91 -8.49
N ALA A 89 -11.55 9.20 -8.27
CA ALA A 89 -10.25 9.85 -8.41
C ALA A 89 -9.88 10.52 -7.10
N VAL A 90 -8.59 10.45 -6.77
CA VAL A 90 -8.01 11.08 -5.58
C VAL A 90 -6.88 11.97 -6.04
N GLN A 91 -6.86 13.20 -5.54
CA GLN A 91 -5.79 14.15 -5.76
C GLN A 91 -5.32 14.74 -4.44
N PHE A 92 -4.01 14.75 -4.24
CA PHE A 92 -3.36 15.39 -3.11
C PHE A 92 -2.73 16.72 -3.54
N SER A 93 -2.85 17.73 -2.68
CA SER A 93 -2.18 19.01 -2.82
C SER A 93 -1.71 19.47 -1.44
N GLY A 94 -0.53 19.01 -1.01
CA GLY A 94 -0.08 19.15 0.37
C GLY A 94 -0.99 18.40 1.34
N ALA A 95 -1.61 19.12 2.29
CA ALA A 95 -2.56 18.53 3.23
C ALA A 95 -3.99 18.39 2.65
N ASP A 96 -4.26 18.95 1.49
CA ASP A 96 -5.57 18.93 0.86
C ASP A 96 -5.76 17.66 0.04
N VAL A 97 -6.89 17.01 0.24
CA VAL A 97 -7.29 15.81 -0.50
C VAL A 97 -8.63 16.07 -1.19
N TYR A 98 -8.66 15.80 -2.47
CA TYR A 98 -9.86 15.89 -3.29
C TYR A 98 -10.25 14.48 -3.73
N VAL A 99 -11.50 14.10 -3.49
CA VAL A 99 -12.03 12.80 -3.93
C VAL A 99 -13.25 13.03 -4.79
N SER A 100 -13.24 12.52 -6.01
CA SER A 100 -14.37 12.56 -6.92
C SER A 100 -14.75 11.16 -7.37
N SER A 101 -16.06 10.96 -7.63
CA SER A 101 -16.62 9.73 -8.18
C SER A 101 -17.97 10.06 -8.81
N ASP A 102 -18.32 9.35 -9.86
CA ASP A 102 -19.66 9.49 -10.47
C ASP A 102 -20.77 9.12 -9.48
N LEU A 103 -20.48 8.21 -8.54
CA LEU A 103 -21.42 7.84 -7.47
C LEU A 103 -21.70 8.97 -6.47
N LEU A 104 -20.75 9.86 -6.26
CA LEU A 104 -20.89 10.97 -5.32
C LEU A 104 -21.61 12.16 -5.98
N GLY A 105 -21.49 12.30 -7.30
CA GLY A 105 -22.07 13.42 -8.07
C GLY A 105 -21.38 14.77 -7.79
N GLU A 106 -20.42 14.80 -6.86
CA GLU A 106 -19.66 15.99 -6.47
C GLU A 106 -18.25 15.61 -6.04
N THR A 107 -17.34 16.58 -6.02
CA THR A 107 -15.99 16.39 -5.47
C THR A 107 -16.01 16.69 -3.98
N LEU A 108 -15.61 15.71 -3.19
CA LEU A 108 -15.38 15.88 -1.75
C LEU A 108 -14.00 16.49 -1.51
N TYR A 109 -13.94 17.41 -0.58
CA TYR A 109 -12.72 18.04 -0.10
C TYR A 109 -12.49 17.67 1.36
N LEU A 110 -11.25 17.34 1.70
CA LEU A 110 -10.81 17.04 3.06
C LEU A 110 -9.44 17.69 3.29
N ASN A 111 -9.29 18.44 4.37
CA ASN A 111 -7.98 18.89 4.83
C ASN A 111 -7.46 17.95 5.94
N LEU A 112 -6.30 17.30 5.68
CA LEU A 112 -5.73 16.31 6.59
C LEU A 112 -5.24 16.91 7.91
N ASP A 113 -4.98 18.22 7.97
CA ASP A 113 -4.53 18.90 9.20
C ASP A 113 -5.70 19.39 10.04
N GLU A 114 -6.69 20.00 9.41
CA GLU A 114 -7.82 20.64 10.11
C GLU A 114 -8.94 19.63 10.40
N ASP A 115 -9.43 18.92 9.36
CA ASP A 115 -10.59 18.06 9.51
C ASP A 115 -10.30 16.81 10.32
N MET A 116 -9.07 16.25 10.20
CA MET A 116 -8.72 15.04 10.93
C MET A 116 -8.49 15.27 12.43
N GLN A 117 -8.20 16.49 12.86
CA GLN A 117 -8.19 16.84 14.29
C GLN A 117 -9.57 16.70 14.93
N HIS A 118 -10.62 16.96 14.17
CA HIS A 118 -12.01 16.90 14.61
C HIS A 118 -12.74 15.63 14.16
N PHE A 119 -12.01 14.69 13.55
CA PHE A 119 -12.60 13.51 12.92
C PHE A 119 -13.49 12.70 13.87
N GLY A 120 -13.06 12.48 15.10
CA GLY A 120 -13.85 11.75 16.11
C GLY A 120 -15.17 12.44 16.40
N GLU A 121 -15.15 13.76 16.56
CA GLU A 121 -16.37 14.54 16.81
C GLU A 121 -17.31 14.53 15.60
N LEU A 122 -16.75 14.70 14.38
CA LEU A 122 -17.52 14.69 13.14
C LEU A 122 -18.25 13.35 12.93
N VAL A 123 -17.53 12.24 13.07
CA VAL A 123 -18.10 10.89 12.94
C VAL A 123 -19.20 10.67 13.97
N TYR A 124 -18.97 11.07 15.22
CA TYR A 124 -19.94 10.88 16.27
C TYR A 124 -21.21 11.72 16.06
N ARG A 125 -21.06 12.97 15.65
CA ARG A 125 -22.17 13.85 15.27
C ARG A 125 -23.00 13.27 14.14
N GLN A 126 -22.35 12.72 13.12
CA GLN A 126 -23.01 12.05 12.00
C GLN A 126 -23.80 10.83 12.44
N GLN A 127 -23.23 9.96 13.30
CA GLN A 127 -23.94 8.79 13.85
C GLN A 127 -25.18 9.19 14.63
N LEU A 128 -25.09 10.22 15.48
CA LEU A 128 -26.23 10.73 16.22
C LEU A 128 -27.30 11.30 15.30
N SER A 129 -26.92 12.02 14.25
CA SER A 129 -27.83 12.53 13.22
C SER A 129 -28.57 11.42 12.49
N GLN A 130 -27.86 10.34 12.11
CA GLN A 130 -28.45 9.17 11.47
C GLN A 130 -29.47 8.43 12.37
N ARG A 131 -29.32 8.56 13.70
CA ARG A 131 -30.31 8.06 14.69
C ARG A 131 -31.53 8.99 14.86
N GLY A 132 -31.59 10.08 14.09
CA GLY A 132 -32.71 11.02 14.08
C GLY A 132 -32.72 12.05 15.21
N LEU A 133 -31.56 12.27 15.88
CA LEU A 133 -31.44 13.34 16.88
C LEU A 133 -31.33 14.71 16.19
N THR A 134 -31.93 15.71 16.86
CA THR A 134 -31.84 17.11 16.39
C THR A 134 -30.44 17.70 16.64
N ALA A 135 -30.06 18.73 15.90
CA ALA A 135 -28.77 19.40 16.05
C ALA A 135 -28.52 19.92 17.48
N GLU A 136 -29.59 20.39 18.17
CA GLU A 136 -29.49 20.87 19.54
C GLU A 136 -29.13 19.73 20.51
N VAL A 137 -29.81 18.57 20.41
CA VAL A 137 -29.54 17.40 21.23
C VAL A 137 -28.13 16.84 20.94
N ILE A 138 -27.70 16.84 19.66
CA ILE A 138 -26.37 16.43 19.29
C ILE A 138 -25.32 17.33 19.94
N ASN A 139 -25.49 18.67 19.87
CA ASN A 139 -24.58 19.62 20.50
C ASN A 139 -24.48 19.42 22.01
N GLU A 140 -25.61 19.26 22.68
CA GLU A 140 -25.66 19.02 24.13
C GLU A 140 -24.98 17.68 24.49
N THR A 141 -25.27 16.64 23.73
CA THR A 141 -24.71 15.30 23.93
C THR A 141 -23.18 15.30 23.78
N VAL A 142 -22.65 15.90 22.73
CA VAL A 142 -21.21 15.98 22.49
C VAL A 142 -20.53 16.86 23.55
N SER A 143 -21.14 18.01 23.89
CA SER A 143 -20.58 18.95 24.87
C SER A 143 -20.63 18.41 26.31
N SER A 144 -21.51 17.46 26.59
CA SER A 144 -21.65 16.87 27.95
C SER A 144 -20.42 16.09 28.42
N GLY A 145 -19.54 15.70 27.46
CA GLY A 145 -18.36 14.88 27.72
C GLY A 145 -18.67 13.40 27.99
N TYR A 146 -19.93 12.99 27.93
CA TYR A 146 -20.34 11.60 28.21
C TYR A 146 -19.68 10.61 27.22
N TYR A 147 -19.44 11.06 25.97
CA TYR A 147 -18.79 10.27 24.91
C TYR A 147 -17.36 10.72 24.59
N ALA A 148 -16.72 11.45 25.51
CA ALA A 148 -15.39 12.00 25.26
C ALA A 148 -14.34 10.94 24.94
N GLU A 149 -14.43 9.78 25.59
CA GLU A 149 -13.49 8.66 25.39
C GLU A 149 -13.67 8.03 24.00
N GLN A 150 -14.90 7.75 23.58
CA GLN A 150 -15.20 7.21 22.25
C GLN A 150 -14.83 8.20 21.13
N ILE A 151 -15.13 9.49 21.33
CA ILE A 151 -14.74 10.55 20.40
C ILE A 151 -13.23 10.63 20.28
N ALA A 152 -12.49 10.54 21.39
CA ALA A 152 -11.03 10.54 21.40
C ALA A 152 -10.44 9.32 20.68
N GLN A 153 -11.01 8.14 20.89
CA GLN A 153 -10.58 6.91 20.21
C GLN A 153 -10.76 6.99 18.69
N VAL A 154 -11.92 7.45 18.22
CA VAL A 154 -12.16 7.67 16.78
C VAL A 154 -11.28 8.80 16.26
N GLY A 155 -11.04 9.85 17.03
CA GLY A 155 -10.11 10.94 16.70
C GLY A 155 -8.67 10.44 16.54
N GLN A 156 -8.22 9.52 17.39
CA GLN A 156 -6.91 8.89 17.26
C GLN A 156 -6.80 8.07 15.97
N MET A 157 -7.83 7.33 15.58
CA MET A 157 -7.89 6.64 14.31
C MET A 157 -7.77 7.63 13.13
N GLY A 158 -8.48 8.75 13.21
CA GLY A 158 -8.38 9.83 12.22
C GLY A 158 -6.96 10.38 12.10
N ALA A 159 -6.31 10.68 13.22
CA ALA A 159 -4.94 11.18 13.24
C ALA A 159 -3.93 10.17 12.65
N MET A 160 -4.08 8.87 12.94
CA MET A 160 -3.25 7.83 12.36
C MET A 160 -3.50 7.70 10.84
N THR A 161 -4.75 7.77 10.40
CA THR A 161 -5.10 7.78 8.97
C THR A 161 -4.49 8.99 8.26
N ALA A 162 -4.58 10.19 8.86
CA ALA A 162 -3.96 11.39 8.32
C ALA A 162 -2.44 11.23 8.18
N LYS A 163 -1.78 10.61 9.15
CA LYS A 163 -0.34 10.35 9.09
C LYS A 163 0.04 9.47 7.90
N VAL A 164 -0.71 8.38 7.67
CA VAL A 164 -0.53 7.51 6.49
C VAL A 164 -0.72 8.32 5.19
N LEU A 165 -1.80 9.07 5.08
CA LEU A 165 -2.14 9.83 3.86
C LEU A 165 -1.21 11.02 3.60
N LYS A 166 -0.56 11.55 4.62
CA LYS A 166 0.44 12.65 4.52
C LYS A 166 1.84 12.15 4.19
N ASN A 167 2.04 10.86 4.00
CA ASN A 167 3.34 10.35 3.58
C ASN A 167 3.77 11.01 2.27
N PRO A 168 5.04 11.43 2.13
CA PRO A 168 5.55 12.08 0.92
C PRO A 168 5.31 11.32 -0.38
N LEU A 169 5.18 10.00 -0.31
CA LEU A 169 4.83 9.17 -1.48
C LEU A 169 3.47 9.50 -2.09
N PHE A 170 2.54 10.06 -1.31
CA PHE A 170 1.23 10.51 -1.79
C PHE A 170 1.16 12.01 -2.04
N THR A 171 1.84 12.80 -1.20
CA THR A 171 1.69 14.26 -1.18
C THR A 171 2.72 15.01 -2.01
N GLU A 172 3.81 14.35 -2.39
CA GLU A 172 4.91 14.93 -3.15
C GLU A 172 5.10 14.21 -4.49
N ASN A 173 5.42 14.96 -5.55
CA ASN A 173 5.82 14.36 -6.82
C ASN A 173 7.28 13.92 -6.76
N VAL A 174 7.51 12.63 -6.54
CA VAL A 174 8.85 12.06 -6.53
C VAL A 174 9.41 12.06 -7.97
N GLN A 175 10.44 12.84 -8.20
CA GLN A 175 11.10 12.92 -9.49
C GLN A 175 12.12 11.78 -9.65
N ALA A 176 12.13 11.11 -10.80
CA ALA A 176 13.09 10.04 -11.09
C ALA A 176 14.55 10.52 -10.95
N GLU A 177 14.81 11.78 -11.28
CA GLU A 177 16.13 12.40 -11.13
C GLU A 177 16.56 12.49 -9.67
N GLU A 178 15.67 12.80 -8.74
CA GLU A 178 15.96 12.86 -7.29
C GLU A 178 16.27 11.47 -6.74
N VAL A 179 15.53 10.45 -7.18
CA VAL A 179 15.81 9.05 -6.83
C VAL A 179 17.18 8.63 -7.34
N LEU A 180 17.49 8.92 -8.60
CA LEU A 180 18.79 8.60 -9.20
C LEU A 180 19.93 9.33 -8.48
N ASN A 181 19.76 10.62 -8.17
CA ASN A 181 20.76 11.40 -7.43
C ASN A 181 20.99 10.83 -6.01
N SER A 182 19.92 10.40 -5.35
CA SER A 182 20.01 9.75 -4.04
C SER A 182 20.75 8.41 -4.11
N LEU A 183 20.49 7.60 -5.15
CA LEU A 183 21.21 6.34 -5.38
C LEU A 183 22.69 6.55 -5.64
N VAL A 184 23.03 7.57 -6.43
CA VAL A 184 24.45 7.91 -6.72
C VAL A 184 25.17 8.42 -5.47
N ALA A 185 24.47 9.04 -4.53
CA ALA A 185 25.02 9.55 -3.28
C ALA A 185 25.32 8.45 -2.24
N ILE A 186 24.86 7.21 -2.45
CA ILE A 186 25.11 6.11 -1.51
C ILE A 186 26.60 5.76 -1.48
N ASP A 187 27.18 5.66 -0.30
CA ASP A 187 28.54 5.15 -0.11
C ASP A 187 28.60 3.61 -0.20
N PHE A 188 28.64 3.13 -1.42
CA PHE A 188 28.79 1.70 -1.68
C PHE A 188 30.14 1.13 -1.17
N THR A 189 31.15 1.95 -0.95
CA THR A 189 32.45 1.51 -0.43
C THR A 189 32.30 1.05 1.00
N GLU A 190 31.60 1.79 1.84
CA GLU A 190 31.33 1.43 3.23
C GLU A 190 30.40 0.20 3.30
N MET A 191 29.39 0.13 2.46
CA MET A 191 28.55 -1.06 2.35
C MET A 191 29.37 -2.31 2.01
N GLN A 192 30.23 -2.24 1.01
CA GLN A 192 31.11 -3.35 0.60
C GLN A 192 32.06 -3.75 1.74
N ARG A 193 32.66 -2.77 2.43
CA ARG A 193 33.53 -3.03 3.58
C ARG A 193 32.80 -3.83 4.68
N ARG A 194 31.60 -3.42 5.03
CA ARG A 194 30.77 -4.11 6.04
C ARG A 194 30.33 -5.49 5.56
N LEU A 195 29.92 -5.63 4.30
CA LEU A 195 29.56 -6.94 3.72
C LEU A 195 30.74 -7.93 3.70
N ALA A 196 31.97 -7.43 3.60
CA ALA A 196 33.18 -8.25 3.63
C ALA A 196 33.42 -8.93 4.99
N GLU A 197 32.85 -8.40 6.08
CA GLU A 197 32.92 -9.02 7.40
C GLU A 197 32.06 -10.31 7.49
N TYR A 198 31.07 -10.44 6.62
CA TYR A 198 30.11 -11.56 6.58
C TYR A 198 30.19 -12.32 5.25
N GLN A 199 31.40 -12.65 4.80
CA GLN A 199 31.60 -13.33 3.53
C GLN A 199 31.04 -14.76 3.55
N PRO A 200 30.31 -15.17 2.50
CA PRO A 200 29.91 -16.54 2.35
C PRO A 200 31.12 -17.44 2.12
N SER A 201 31.05 -18.68 2.55
CA SER A 201 31.96 -19.70 2.04
C SER A 201 31.57 -20.01 0.59
N MET A 202 32.58 -20.13 -0.26
CA MET A 202 32.39 -20.43 -1.69
C MET A 202 33.11 -21.72 -2.04
N THR A 203 32.42 -22.64 -2.69
CA THR A 203 33.02 -23.80 -3.35
C THR A 203 32.81 -23.70 -4.85
N ILE A 204 33.80 -24.13 -5.61
CA ILE A 204 33.75 -24.16 -7.08
C ILE A 204 33.92 -25.60 -7.51
N ASP A 205 32.86 -26.15 -8.07
CA ASP A 205 32.85 -27.53 -8.57
C ASP A 205 32.87 -27.52 -10.10
N PRO A 206 33.77 -28.24 -10.77
CA PRO A 206 33.72 -28.40 -12.20
C PRO A 206 32.51 -29.25 -12.60
N VAL A 207 31.73 -28.77 -13.55
CA VAL A 207 30.51 -29.43 -14.03
C VAL A 207 30.59 -29.60 -15.55
N THR A 208 30.12 -30.75 -16.04
CA THR A 208 30.01 -31.04 -17.47
C THR A 208 28.56 -31.16 -17.91
N GLU A 209 27.66 -30.38 -17.31
CA GLU A 209 26.25 -30.39 -17.68
C GLU A 209 25.95 -29.33 -18.75
N GLN A 210 25.19 -29.73 -19.75
CA GLN A 210 24.66 -28.82 -20.76
C GLN A 210 23.19 -28.56 -20.47
N LEU A 211 22.85 -27.30 -20.18
CA LEU A 211 21.48 -26.87 -20.07
C LEU A 211 20.92 -26.58 -21.44
N GLU A 212 19.71 -27.06 -21.74
CA GLU A 212 19.04 -26.86 -23.03
C GLU A 212 18.88 -25.35 -23.33
N GLY A 213 19.39 -24.90 -24.46
CA GLY A 213 19.35 -23.51 -24.90
C GLY A 213 20.39 -22.58 -24.28
N CYS A 214 21.34 -23.09 -23.50
CA CYS A 214 22.44 -22.34 -22.90
C CYS A 214 23.80 -22.85 -23.38
N ASP A 215 24.83 -22.02 -23.21
CA ASP A 215 26.22 -22.46 -23.34
C ASP A 215 26.54 -23.54 -22.29
N PRO A 216 27.49 -24.48 -22.57
CA PRO A 216 27.86 -25.50 -21.62
C PRO A 216 28.29 -24.92 -20.26
N VAL A 217 27.69 -25.39 -19.18
CA VAL A 217 28.10 -25.01 -17.83
C VAL A 217 29.40 -25.73 -17.50
N ILE A 218 30.46 -24.96 -17.27
CA ILE A 218 31.81 -25.49 -16.99
C ILE A 218 32.16 -25.46 -15.51
N GLN A 219 31.46 -24.66 -14.71
CA GLN A 219 31.68 -24.54 -13.28
C GLN A 219 30.37 -24.17 -12.57
N VAL A 220 30.17 -24.74 -11.38
CA VAL A 220 29.11 -24.32 -10.44
C VAL A 220 29.76 -23.69 -9.21
N CYS A 221 29.40 -22.45 -8.93
CA CYS A 221 29.81 -21.73 -7.73
C CYS A 221 28.69 -21.84 -6.68
N THR A 222 28.95 -22.56 -5.58
CA THR A 222 28.02 -22.67 -4.47
C THR A 222 28.44 -21.73 -3.35
N PHE A 223 27.52 -20.82 -2.98
CA PHE A 223 27.71 -19.91 -1.86
C PHE A 223 26.89 -20.40 -0.67
N THR A 224 27.53 -20.56 0.48
CA THR A 224 26.88 -20.97 1.72
C THR A 224 26.99 -19.84 2.74
N LEU A 225 25.85 -19.44 3.29
CA LEU A 225 25.73 -18.46 4.34
C LEU A 225 25.15 -19.11 5.59
N THR A 226 25.69 -18.79 6.75
CA THR A 226 25.01 -19.08 8.02
C THR A 226 23.80 -18.14 8.17
N ASN A 227 22.85 -18.49 9.04
CA ASN A 227 21.70 -17.61 9.34
C ASN A 227 22.17 -16.24 9.86
N GLU A 228 23.22 -16.21 10.70
CA GLU A 228 23.79 -14.97 11.21
C GLU A 228 24.38 -14.11 10.08
N GLN A 229 25.17 -14.71 9.19
CA GLN A 229 25.72 -14.01 8.03
C GLN A 229 24.60 -13.46 7.13
N LEU A 230 23.56 -14.25 6.87
CA LEU A 230 22.43 -13.81 6.04
C LEU A 230 21.71 -12.62 6.67
N VAL A 231 21.37 -12.70 7.96
CA VAL A 231 20.67 -11.61 8.68
C VAL A 231 21.50 -10.33 8.70
N ASN A 232 22.80 -10.43 9.01
CA ASN A 232 23.68 -9.24 9.04
C ASN A 232 23.86 -8.63 7.64
N ARG A 233 23.99 -9.44 6.61
CA ARG A 233 24.06 -8.94 5.23
C ARG A 233 22.78 -8.24 4.80
N LEU A 234 21.61 -8.81 5.11
CA LEU A 234 20.32 -8.19 4.83
C LEU A 234 20.16 -6.88 5.60
N ALA A 235 20.58 -6.83 6.87
CA ALA A 235 20.56 -5.60 7.67
C ALA A 235 21.42 -4.49 7.02
N ILE A 236 22.65 -4.81 6.60
CA ILE A 236 23.54 -3.85 5.94
C ILE A 236 22.92 -3.32 4.62
N LEU A 237 22.35 -4.22 3.82
CA LEU A 237 21.67 -3.85 2.57
C LEU A 237 20.46 -2.95 2.83
N LEU A 238 19.65 -3.28 3.84
CA LEU A 238 18.48 -2.50 4.22
C LEU A 238 18.89 -1.12 4.75
N GLU A 239 19.85 -1.04 5.68
CA GLU A 239 20.38 0.22 6.19
C GLU A 239 20.93 1.11 5.07
N THR A 240 21.59 0.51 4.08
CA THR A 240 22.09 1.24 2.91
C THR A 240 20.93 1.74 2.03
N ALA A 241 19.94 0.90 1.79
CA ALA A 241 18.75 1.28 1.02
C ALA A 241 17.95 2.41 1.70
N MET A 242 17.89 2.41 3.03
CA MET A 242 17.24 3.48 3.81
C MET A 242 17.90 4.86 3.70
N GLN A 243 19.08 4.97 3.10
CA GLN A 243 19.68 6.27 2.76
C GLN A 243 18.98 6.94 1.57
N VAL A 244 18.19 6.19 0.81
CA VAL A 244 17.38 6.73 -0.28
C VAL A 244 16.04 7.24 0.28
N PRO A 245 15.70 8.54 0.15
CA PRO A 245 14.50 9.11 0.75
C PRO A 245 13.21 8.38 0.38
N VAL A 246 13.07 7.95 -0.88
CA VAL A 246 11.90 7.19 -1.33
C VAL A 246 11.78 5.85 -0.59
N VAL A 247 12.89 5.15 -0.33
CA VAL A 247 12.88 3.88 0.42
C VAL A 247 12.53 4.15 1.88
N GLN A 248 13.02 5.25 2.45
CA GLN A 248 12.67 5.66 3.81
C GLN A 248 11.18 5.99 3.91
N ASN A 249 10.64 6.79 2.99
CA ASN A 249 9.21 7.10 2.94
C ASN A 249 8.34 5.83 2.85
N PHE A 250 8.80 4.83 2.11
CA PHE A 250 8.16 3.51 2.04
C PHE A 250 8.15 2.78 3.38
N ALA A 251 9.28 2.76 4.07
CA ALA A 251 9.39 2.11 5.38
C ALA A 251 8.52 2.84 6.42
N ASP A 252 8.51 4.16 6.40
CA ASP A 252 7.66 4.98 7.27
C ASP A 252 6.18 4.73 6.99
N LEU A 253 5.78 4.67 5.70
CA LEU A 253 4.42 4.33 5.30
C LEU A 253 4.00 2.95 5.80
N ALA A 254 4.87 1.94 5.65
CA ALA A 254 4.59 0.59 6.11
C ALA A 254 4.42 0.53 7.63
N ALA A 255 5.27 1.24 8.39
CA ALA A 255 5.20 1.31 9.84
C ALA A 255 3.92 2.03 10.31
N ASP A 256 3.57 3.14 9.68
CA ASP A 256 2.36 3.91 10.02
C ASP A 256 1.09 3.13 9.69
N TYR A 257 1.07 2.43 8.55
CA TYR A 257 -0.03 1.55 8.18
C TYR A 257 -0.19 0.37 9.15
N ASP A 258 0.91 -0.27 9.56
CA ASP A 258 0.87 -1.36 10.54
C ASP A 258 0.33 -0.88 11.89
N ASN A 259 0.79 0.29 12.36
CA ASN A 259 0.27 0.92 13.58
C ASN A 259 -1.23 1.20 13.50
N LEU A 260 -1.72 1.71 12.36
CA LEU A 260 -3.16 1.94 12.14
C LEU A 260 -3.94 0.63 12.18
N MET A 261 -3.46 -0.41 11.50
CA MET A 261 -4.12 -1.72 11.47
C MET A 261 -4.14 -2.40 12.85
N GLN A 262 -3.05 -2.30 13.62
CA GLN A 262 -3.00 -2.78 15.00
C GLN A 262 -4.02 -2.06 15.89
N PHE A 263 -4.09 -0.74 15.79
CA PHE A 263 -5.07 0.06 16.53
C PHE A 263 -6.51 -0.36 16.18
N MET A 264 -6.83 -0.48 14.89
CA MET A 264 -8.15 -0.93 14.43
C MET A 264 -8.50 -2.34 14.92
N SER A 265 -7.54 -3.25 14.99
CA SER A 265 -7.77 -4.62 15.47
C SER A 265 -8.05 -4.69 16.97
N GLN A 266 -7.43 -3.83 17.77
CA GLN A 266 -7.67 -3.74 19.21
C GLN A 266 -9.05 -3.17 19.53
N THR A 267 -9.52 -2.19 18.75
CA THR A 267 -10.83 -1.57 18.95
C THR A 267 -12.01 -2.48 18.55
N THR A 268 -11.78 -3.46 17.66
CA THR A 268 -12.83 -4.41 17.22
C THR A 268 -12.98 -5.63 18.12
N THR A 269 -12.08 -5.85 19.09
CA THR A 269 -12.12 -7.01 19.99
C THR A 269 -12.80 -6.72 21.33
N GLU A 270 -13.21 -5.49 21.60
CA GLU A 270 -13.88 -5.08 22.86
C GLU A 270 -15.43 -5.03 22.77
N GLU A 271 -16.02 -5.47 21.66
CA GLU A 271 -17.48 -5.72 21.52
C GLU A 271 -17.79 -7.23 21.70
#